data_a257f1f717453181c5465c76f49c8bc9
#
_entry.id   a257f1f717453181c5465c76f49c8bc9
#
_cell.length_a   1.000
_cell.length_b   1.000
_cell.length_c   1.000
_cell.angle_alpha   90.00
_cell.angle_beta   90.00
_cell.angle_gamma   90.00
#
_symmetry.space_group_name_H-M   'P 1'
#
loop_
_entity.id
_entity.type
_entity.pdbx_description
1 polymer ?
#
loop_
_entity_poly.entity_id
_entity_poly.type
_entity_poly.pdbx_seq_one_letter_code
_entity_poly.pdbx_strand_id
1 'polypeptide(L)' 'MATDFASDAVAQFFRVLAEPVRLRLVQAMTLKCKAVSALVEETELPQPLVSHHLRVLKEAGIARAERRGAFVFY' A
#
# COMPACT_ATOMS: atom_id res chain seq x y z
N MET A 1 29.15 -12.96 1.02
CA MET A 1 28.40 -12.76 2.26
C MET A 1 27.07 -13.50 2.18
N ALA A 2 26.77 -14.34 3.13
CA ALA A 2 25.51 -15.07 3.13
C ALA A 2 24.37 -14.15 3.52
N THR A 3 23.31 -14.16 2.73
CA THR A 3 22.08 -13.44 3.03
C THR A 3 21.18 -14.40 3.81
N ASP A 4 20.79 -14.04 5.02
CA ASP A 4 19.88 -14.86 5.76
C ASP A 4 18.43 -14.57 5.37
N PHE A 5 17.50 -15.39 5.84
CA PHE A 5 16.11 -15.31 5.51
C PHE A 5 15.47 -13.99 5.99
N ALA A 6 15.86 -13.52 7.17
CA ALA A 6 15.34 -12.27 7.73
C ALA A 6 15.78 -11.06 6.91
N SER A 7 17.05 -11.05 6.47
CA SER A 7 17.57 -9.97 5.63
C SER A 7 16.87 -9.91 4.28
N ASP A 8 16.54 -11.06 3.69
CA ASP A 8 15.80 -11.10 2.43
C ASP A 8 14.39 -10.56 2.60
N ALA A 9 13.70 -10.91 3.69
CA ALA A 9 12.36 -10.41 3.98
C ALA A 9 12.36 -8.89 4.20
N VAL A 10 13.35 -8.40 4.95
CA VAL A 10 13.50 -6.96 5.19
C VAL A 10 13.79 -6.22 3.89
N ALA A 11 14.67 -6.75 3.06
CA ALA A 11 14.99 -6.15 1.77
C ALA A 11 13.75 -6.08 0.87
N GLN A 12 12.92 -7.13 0.85
CA GLN A 12 11.69 -7.14 0.08
C GLN A 12 10.71 -6.10 0.59
N PHE A 13 10.58 -5.94 1.89
CA PHE A 13 9.74 -4.91 2.49
C PHE A 13 10.13 -3.51 1.98
N PHE A 14 11.43 -3.20 2.01
CA PHE A 14 11.91 -1.91 1.54
C PHE A 14 11.75 -1.74 0.03
N ARG A 15 11.89 -2.80 -0.75
CA ARG A 15 11.66 -2.72 -2.20
C ARG A 15 10.22 -2.36 -2.52
N VAL A 16 9.27 -2.92 -1.79
CA VAL A 16 7.86 -2.59 -1.97
C VAL A 16 7.62 -1.11 -1.69
N LEU A 17 8.24 -0.56 -0.64
CA LEU A 17 8.11 0.86 -0.29
C LEU A 17 8.90 1.79 -1.21
N ALA A 18 9.89 1.30 -1.93
CA ALA A 18 10.77 2.13 -2.75
C ALA A 18 10.14 2.55 -4.09
N GLU A 19 8.82 2.44 -4.22
CA GLU A 19 8.08 2.84 -5.41
C GLU A 19 7.29 4.12 -5.07
N PRO A 20 7.46 5.23 -5.85
CA PRO A 20 6.90 6.53 -5.48
C PRO A 20 5.39 6.54 -5.24
N VAL A 21 4.61 5.84 -6.07
CA VAL A 21 3.15 5.79 -5.88
C VAL A 21 2.79 5.13 -4.56
N ARG A 22 3.48 4.04 -4.21
CA ARG A 22 3.21 3.34 -2.95
C ARG A 22 3.58 4.18 -1.74
N LEU A 23 4.68 4.94 -1.80
CA LEU A 23 5.03 5.89 -0.75
C LEU A 23 3.96 6.96 -0.57
N ARG A 24 3.44 7.49 -1.67
CA ARG A 24 2.36 8.49 -1.61
C ARG A 24 1.11 7.91 -0.94
N LEU A 25 0.75 6.68 -1.29
CA LEU A 25 -0.40 6.01 -0.70
C LEU A 25 -0.20 5.76 0.79
N VAL A 26 0.98 5.28 1.20
CA VAL A 26 1.30 5.07 2.62
C VAL A 26 1.20 6.37 3.39
N GLN A 27 1.75 7.45 2.85
CA GLN A 27 1.67 8.77 3.48
C GLN A 27 0.23 9.24 3.64
N ALA A 28 -0.60 9.01 2.62
CA ALA A 28 -2.01 9.38 2.66
C ALA A 28 -2.82 8.58 3.70
N MET A 29 -2.38 7.37 4.02
CA MET A 29 -3.06 6.48 4.97
C MET A 29 -2.48 6.51 6.38
N THR A 30 -1.44 7.29 6.63
CA THR A 30 -0.67 7.21 7.88
C THR A 30 -1.50 7.50 9.13
N LEU A 31 -2.40 8.45 9.08
CA LEU A 31 -3.13 8.93 10.25
C LEU A 31 -4.50 8.28 10.43
N LYS A 32 -5.08 7.74 9.37
CA LYS A 32 -6.39 7.08 9.46
C LYS A 32 -6.66 6.22 8.21
N CYS A 33 -7.54 5.25 8.37
CA CYS A 33 -8.05 4.49 7.25
C CYS A 33 -8.74 5.38 6.24
N LYS A 34 -8.53 5.09 4.95
CA LYS A 34 -9.18 5.82 3.87
C LYS A 34 -9.82 4.87 2.88
N ALA A 35 -10.98 5.27 2.36
CA ALA A 35 -11.62 4.55 1.29
C ALA A 35 -10.76 4.64 0.02
N VAL A 36 -10.82 3.60 -0.82
CA VAL A 36 -10.11 3.61 -2.12
C VAL A 36 -10.49 4.84 -2.94
N SER A 37 -11.78 5.21 -2.95
CA SER A 37 -12.25 6.40 -3.66
C SER A 37 -11.59 7.68 -3.17
N ALA A 38 -11.37 7.81 -1.86
CA ALA A 38 -10.69 8.98 -1.30
C ALA A 38 -9.22 9.01 -1.73
N LEU A 39 -8.57 7.86 -1.76
CA LEU A 39 -7.17 7.76 -2.21
C LEU A 39 -7.03 8.10 -3.69
N VAL A 40 -7.98 7.68 -4.52
CA VAL A 40 -8.02 8.06 -5.93
C VAL A 40 -8.12 9.57 -6.07
N GLU A 41 -9.01 10.18 -5.30
CA GLU A 41 -9.22 11.63 -5.34
C GLU A 41 -7.97 12.39 -4.87
N GLU A 42 -7.36 11.97 -3.76
CA GLU A 42 -6.18 12.64 -3.21
C GLU A 42 -4.94 12.49 -4.10
N THR A 43 -4.75 11.35 -4.73
CA THR A 43 -3.57 11.09 -5.56
C THR A 43 -3.77 11.52 -7.00
N GLU A 44 -5.02 11.73 -7.42
CA GLU A 44 -5.38 12.03 -8.81
C GLU A 44 -4.90 10.95 -9.80
N LEU A 45 -4.75 9.72 -9.30
CA LEU A 45 -4.34 8.58 -10.12
C LEU A 45 -5.57 7.75 -10.51
N PRO A 46 -5.51 7.04 -11.64
CA PRO A 46 -6.60 6.15 -12.03
C PRO A 46 -6.87 5.09 -10.97
N GLN A 47 -8.14 4.80 -10.74
CA GLN A 47 -8.55 3.83 -9.72
C GLN A 47 -7.91 2.45 -9.90
N PRO A 48 -7.79 1.88 -11.11
CA PRO A 48 -7.10 0.59 -11.27
C PRO A 48 -5.65 0.61 -10.82
N LEU A 49 -4.95 1.72 -11.03
CA LEU A 49 -3.57 1.87 -10.59
C LEU A 49 -3.47 1.95 -9.07
N VAL A 50 -4.34 2.75 -8.45
CA VAL A 50 -4.42 2.85 -6.99
C VAL A 50 -4.72 1.47 -6.38
N SER A 51 -5.71 0.78 -6.91
CA SER A 51 -6.11 -0.55 -6.42
C SER A 51 -4.96 -1.56 -6.56
N HIS A 52 -4.21 -1.51 -7.66
CA HIS A 52 -3.06 -2.39 -7.86
C HIS A 52 -2.00 -2.17 -6.77
N HIS A 53 -1.61 -0.92 -6.53
CA HIS A 53 -0.59 -0.60 -5.53
C HIS A 53 -1.06 -0.90 -4.11
N LEU A 54 -2.34 -0.68 -3.80
CA LEU A 54 -2.89 -1.04 -2.50
C LEU A 54 -2.85 -2.55 -2.27
N ARG A 55 -3.12 -3.34 -3.31
CA ARG A 55 -3.03 -4.80 -3.21
C ARG A 55 -1.59 -5.24 -2.94
N VAL A 56 -0.61 -4.64 -3.61
CA VAL A 56 0.81 -4.94 -3.37
C VAL A 56 1.18 -4.63 -1.92
N LEU A 57 0.76 -3.48 -1.41
CA LEU A 57 1.01 -3.10 -0.01
C LEU A 57 0.35 -4.07 0.97
N LYS A 58 -0.87 -4.49 0.69
CA LYS A 58 -1.60 -5.46 1.51
C LYS A 58 -0.88 -6.81 1.52
N GLU A 59 -0.50 -7.33 0.37
CA GLU A 59 0.18 -8.61 0.24
C GLU A 59 1.54 -8.61 0.93
N ALA A 60 2.21 -7.45 0.97
CA ALA A 60 3.47 -7.29 1.68
C ALA A 60 3.30 -7.09 3.19
N GLY A 61 2.07 -7.03 3.70
CA GLY A 61 1.80 -6.83 5.12
C GLY A 61 1.98 -5.39 5.59
N ILE A 62 2.14 -4.44 4.69
CA ILE A 62 2.33 -3.02 5.02
C ILE A 62 0.98 -2.35 5.26
N ALA A 63 -0.05 -2.75 4.54
CA ALA A 63 -1.39 -2.20 4.69
C ALA A 63 -2.40 -3.32 4.95
N ARG A 64 -3.54 -2.93 5.54
CA ARG A 64 -4.69 -3.82 5.74
C ARG A 64 -5.87 -3.27 4.97
N ALA A 65 -6.73 -4.17 4.50
CA ALA A 65 -7.98 -3.80 3.85
C ALA A 65 -9.14 -4.17 4.75
N GLU A 66 -10.14 -3.28 4.83
CA GLU A 66 -11.37 -3.52 5.58
C GLU A 66 -12.56 -3.13 4.73
N ARG A 67 -13.48 -4.06 4.55
CA ARG A 67 -14.72 -3.76 3.83
C ARG A 67 -15.75 -3.21 4.79
N ARG A 68 -16.35 -2.06 4.44
CA ARG A 68 -17.43 -1.44 5.19
C ARG A 68 -18.55 -1.13 4.20
N GLY A 69 -19.58 -1.99 4.15
CA GLY A 69 -20.66 -1.86 3.19
C GLY A 69 -20.15 -1.98 1.75
N ALA A 70 -20.41 -0.97 0.93
CA ALA A 70 -19.97 -0.91 -0.45
C ALA A 70 -18.54 -0.41 -0.63
N PHE A 71 -17.87 0.00 0.45
CA PHE A 71 -16.55 0.63 0.38
C PHE A 71 -15.46 -0.29 0.95
N VAL A 72 -14.25 -0.17 0.39
CA VAL A 72 -13.07 -0.82 0.92
C VAL A 72 -12.14 0.29 1.43
N PHE A 73 -11.69 0.14 2.68
CA PHE A 73 -10.80 1.09 3.35
C PHE A 73 -9.42 0.47 3.53
N TYR A 74 -8.41 1.28 3.40
CA TYR A 74 -7.03 0.90 3.67
C TYR A 74 -6.39 1.76 4.74
#